data_c5c697a4435b2c91a99e655c2bc513da
#
_entry.id   c5c697a4435b2c91a99e655c2bc513da
#
_cell.length_a   1.000
_cell.length_b   1.000
_cell.length_c   1.000
_cell.angle_alpha   90.00
_cell.angle_beta   90.00
_cell.angle_gamma   90.00
#
_symmetry.space_group_name_H-M   'P 1'
#
loop_
_entity.id
_entity.type
_entity.pdbx_description
1 polymer ?
#
loop_
_entity_poly.entity_id
_entity_poly.type
_entity_poly.pdbx_seq_one_letter_code
_entity_poly.pdbx_strand_id
1 'polypeptide(L)'
;MTTSFRLLTVSFTLLLFACTKDKVAPRHYETENVIIIVMDGPRYSETWGDVSHQNIPRMANDLAPKGAVNTQFFSYGETFTVPGHTAISTGFYQNIDNGGAELPQNPSIFQLWRASSNAPQNKSWVIASKGKIEVVSNCSNQIWENKFLPMTDCGINSGGALSGYRHDSITFQNTLNILSENHPNLALINFREPDYSGHMCDWQAYSDGIQYVDNYIYELINFIESDSIYQGKTTVFVTNDHGRHKDGVADGFCSHGDPCEGCQHINLYAYGPDFKKNIIISNERELIDIPVTIAELLHFTIPNSDVNIMTELLK
;
A
#
# COMPACT_ATOMS: atom_id res chain seq x y z
N MET A 1 -53.73 -68.89 28.86
CA MET A 1 -52.33 -68.67 28.46
C MET A 1 -52.31 -67.30 27.77
N THR A 2 -51.96 -66.24 28.51
CA THR A 2 -51.89 -64.87 28.02
C THR A 2 -50.39 -64.46 27.97
N THR A 3 -49.87 -64.32 26.78
CA THR A 3 -48.51 -63.92 26.50
C THR A 3 -48.43 -62.38 26.45
N SER A 4 -47.74 -61.80 27.45
CA SER A 4 -47.45 -60.33 27.45
C SER A 4 -46.20 -60.04 26.62
N PHE A 5 -46.37 -59.23 25.59
CA PHE A 5 -45.27 -58.65 24.79
C PHE A 5 -44.81 -57.33 25.45
N ARG A 6 -43.56 -57.29 25.91
CA ARG A 6 -42.93 -56.06 26.39
C ARG A 6 -42.20 -55.36 25.23
N LEU A 7 -42.69 -54.17 24.90
CA LEU A 7 -42.04 -53.29 23.94
C LEU A 7 -40.83 -52.58 24.59
N LEU A 8 -39.63 -52.81 24.07
CA LEU A 8 -38.43 -52.15 24.49
C LEU A 8 -38.21 -50.86 23.66
N THR A 9 -38.42 -49.70 24.25
CA THR A 9 -38.17 -48.39 23.61
C THR A 9 -36.71 -48.04 23.78
N VAL A 10 -35.94 -48.07 22.70
CA VAL A 10 -34.56 -47.58 22.65
C VAL A 10 -34.58 -46.08 22.35
N SER A 11 -34.25 -45.27 23.35
CA SER A 11 -34.09 -43.78 23.17
C SER A 11 -32.71 -43.47 22.62
N PHE A 12 -32.68 -42.97 21.39
CA PHE A 12 -31.44 -42.54 20.72
C PHE A 12 -31.20 -41.06 21.04
N THR A 13 -30.26 -40.78 21.96
CA THR A 13 -29.88 -39.41 22.32
C THR A 13 -28.87 -38.91 21.30
N LEU A 14 -29.30 -38.01 20.41
CA LEU A 14 -28.42 -37.34 19.47
C LEU A 14 -27.60 -36.27 20.22
N LEU A 15 -26.33 -36.52 20.44
CA LEU A 15 -25.38 -35.52 20.93
C LEU A 15 -25.00 -34.59 19.76
N LEU A 16 -25.59 -33.39 19.71
CA LEU A 16 -25.16 -32.32 18.83
C LEU A 16 -23.87 -31.70 19.39
N PHE A 17 -22.73 -32.05 18.82
CA PHE A 17 -21.50 -31.33 19.01
C PHE A 17 -21.64 -29.97 18.28
N ALA A 18 -21.97 -28.93 19.02
CA ALA A 18 -21.83 -27.56 18.55
C ALA A 18 -20.33 -27.24 18.50
N CYS A 19 -19.75 -27.20 17.31
CA CYS A 19 -18.42 -26.67 17.09
C CYS A 19 -18.51 -25.16 17.32
N THR A 20 -18.23 -24.69 18.52
CA THR A 20 -17.99 -23.27 18.79
C THR A 20 -16.64 -22.91 18.17
N LYS A 21 -16.65 -22.21 17.06
CA LYS A 21 -15.44 -21.49 16.62
C LYS A 21 -15.10 -20.51 17.75
N ASP A 22 -14.02 -20.79 18.47
CA ASP A 22 -13.46 -19.85 19.42
C ASP A 22 -13.27 -18.52 18.66
N LYS A 23 -14.03 -17.50 19.06
CA LYS A 23 -13.79 -16.14 18.57
C LYS A 23 -12.45 -15.72 19.16
N VAL A 24 -11.40 -15.79 18.35
CA VAL A 24 -10.11 -15.16 18.69
C VAL A 24 -10.43 -13.70 18.99
N ALA A 25 -10.07 -13.23 20.17
CA ALA A 25 -10.25 -11.83 20.51
C ALA A 25 -9.51 -10.97 19.45
N PRO A 26 -10.12 -9.86 18.98
CA PRO A 26 -9.46 -9.00 18.03
C PRO A 26 -8.12 -8.53 18.59
N ARG A 27 -7.06 -8.61 17.78
CA ARG A 27 -5.75 -8.09 18.17
C ARG A 27 -5.88 -6.60 18.43
N HIS A 28 -5.26 -6.12 19.47
CA HIS A 28 -5.13 -4.69 19.73
C HIS A 28 -3.84 -4.22 19.06
N TYR A 29 -3.95 -3.19 18.23
CA TYR A 29 -2.81 -2.53 17.58
C TYR A 29 -2.61 -1.14 18.16
N GLU A 30 -1.35 -0.71 18.28
CA GLU A 30 -0.97 0.67 18.64
C GLU A 30 -1.07 1.62 17.46
N THR A 31 -1.19 1.08 16.24
CA THR A 31 -1.33 1.84 15.00
C THR A 31 -2.69 2.55 14.95
N GLU A 32 -2.65 3.87 14.99
CA GLU A 32 -3.81 4.75 14.79
C GLU A 32 -3.79 5.40 13.40
N ASN A 33 -2.61 5.48 12.77
CA ASN A 33 -2.40 6.14 11.49
C ASN A 33 -1.59 5.25 10.55
N VAL A 34 -1.90 5.29 9.25
CA VAL A 34 -1.13 4.61 8.22
C VAL A 34 -0.80 5.58 7.08
N ILE A 35 0.47 5.61 6.71
CA ILE A 35 0.99 6.39 5.60
C ILE A 35 1.66 5.44 4.61
N ILE A 36 1.19 5.45 3.36
CA ILE A 36 1.78 4.71 2.26
C ILE A 36 2.60 5.68 1.43
N ILE A 37 3.87 5.37 1.21
CA ILE A 37 4.76 6.18 0.38
C ILE A 37 5.17 5.33 -0.83
N VAL A 38 4.89 5.82 -2.02
CA VAL A 38 5.20 5.15 -3.28
C VAL A 38 6.31 5.93 -4.00
N MET A 39 7.45 5.27 -4.19
CA MET A 39 8.50 5.67 -5.13
C MET A 39 8.12 5.08 -6.48
N ASP A 40 7.80 5.89 -7.48
CA ASP A 40 7.27 5.42 -8.76
C ASP A 40 8.36 4.79 -9.62
N GLY A 41 8.21 3.52 -9.95
CA GLY A 41 8.97 2.82 -10.99
C GLY A 41 10.47 2.56 -10.80
N PRO A 42 11.08 2.47 -9.61
CA PRO A 42 12.45 2.00 -9.48
C PRO A 42 12.55 0.49 -9.73
N ARG A 43 13.66 0.02 -10.33
CA ARG A 43 13.97 -1.41 -10.34
C ARG A 43 14.47 -1.86 -8.96
N TYR A 44 14.16 -3.09 -8.61
CA TYR A 44 14.70 -3.73 -7.40
C TYR A 44 16.24 -3.77 -7.40
N SER A 45 16.85 -3.98 -8.58
CA SER A 45 18.29 -4.06 -8.77
C SER A 45 19.07 -2.77 -8.43
N GLU A 46 18.44 -1.60 -8.45
CA GLU A 46 19.07 -0.32 -8.08
C GLU A 46 18.67 0.14 -6.67
N THR A 47 17.89 -0.67 -5.95
CA THR A 47 17.41 -0.38 -4.59
C THR A 47 17.86 -1.47 -3.62
N TRP A 48 16.95 -2.27 -3.06
CA TRP A 48 17.29 -3.33 -2.09
C TRP A 48 18.09 -4.50 -2.71
N GLY A 49 18.03 -4.69 -4.01
CA GLY A 49 18.83 -5.69 -4.74
C GLY A 49 20.28 -5.28 -4.99
N ASP A 50 20.62 -4.01 -4.85
CA ASP A 50 22.02 -3.54 -4.89
C ASP A 50 22.67 -3.70 -3.51
N VAL A 51 23.68 -4.56 -3.43
CA VAL A 51 24.41 -4.82 -2.16
C VAL A 51 25.04 -3.54 -1.59
N SER A 52 25.41 -2.57 -2.43
CA SER A 52 25.97 -1.29 -1.98
C SER A 52 24.94 -0.33 -1.43
N HIS A 53 23.66 -0.50 -1.80
CA HIS A 53 22.55 0.40 -1.49
C HIS A 53 22.83 1.88 -1.78
N GLN A 54 23.71 2.16 -2.78
CA GLN A 54 24.20 3.51 -3.06
C GLN A 54 23.10 4.50 -3.44
N ASN A 55 21.97 4.01 -3.98
CA ASN A 55 20.85 4.85 -4.36
C ASN A 55 19.79 5.00 -3.26
N ILE A 56 19.85 4.17 -2.21
CA ILE A 56 18.92 4.20 -1.08
C ILE A 56 19.64 4.25 0.27
N PRO A 57 20.68 5.11 0.44
CA PRO A 57 21.50 5.09 1.65
C PRO A 57 20.71 5.40 2.92
N ARG A 58 19.65 6.22 2.85
CA ARG A 58 18.81 6.55 3.99
C ARG A 58 17.93 5.39 4.40
N MET A 59 17.21 4.78 3.46
CA MET A 59 16.41 3.59 3.75
C MET A 59 17.28 2.45 4.28
N ALA A 60 18.43 2.20 3.66
CA ALA A 60 19.28 1.08 4.05
C ALA A 60 19.96 1.26 5.41
N ASN A 61 20.53 2.45 5.68
CA ASN A 61 21.36 2.66 6.87
C ASN A 61 20.58 3.23 8.06
N ASP A 62 19.62 4.13 7.80
CA ASP A 62 18.93 4.88 8.85
C ASP A 62 17.56 4.28 9.19
N LEU A 63 16.85 3.72 8.20
CA LEU A 63 15.47 3.24 8.35
C LEU A 63 15.37 1.71 8.51
N ALA A 64 16.11 0.91 7.76
CA ALA A 64 16.04 -0.56 7.85
C ALA A 64 16.22 -1.11 9.29
N PRO A 65 17.10 -0.53 10.14
CA PRO A 65 17.21 -0.97 11.54
C PRO A 65 15.94 -0.71 12.38
N LYS A 66 15.05 0.18 11.94
CA LYS A 66 13.84 0.56 12.65
C LYS A 66 12.60 -0.23 12.23
N GLY A 67 12.66 -0.96 11.11
CA GLY A 67 11.51 -1.65 10.51
C GLY A 67 11.85 -3.02 9.94
N ALA A 68 11.03 -3.45 8.99
CA ALA A 68 11.13 -4.70 8.26
C ALA A 68 11.28 -4.43 6.76
N VAL A 69 12.19 -5.13 6.11
CA VAL A 69 12.38 -5.13 4.66
C VAL A 69 11.92 -6.48 4.11
N ASN A 70 11.04 -6.49 3.11
CA ASN A 70 10.72 -7.70 2.38
C ASN A 70 11.45 -7.70 1.03
N THR A 71 12.29 -8.72 0.80
CA THR A 71 13.10 -8.88 -0.40
C THR A 71 12.44 -9.73 -1.49
N GLN A 72 11.24 -10.25 -1.25
CA GLN A 72 10.43 -11.02 -2.18
C GLN A 72 9.03 -10.41 -2.29
N PHE A 73 8.98 -9.17 -2.80
CA PHE A 73 7.75 -8.40 -2.94
C PHE A 73 7.47 -8.08 -4.42
N PHE A 74 6.24 -8.33 -4.87
CA PHE A 74 5.92 -8.32 -6.30
C PHE A 74 4.64 -7.55 -6.63
N SER A 75 4.57 -7.02 -7.86
CA SER A 75 3.35 -6.56 -8.52
C SER A 75 2.98 -7.53 -9.61
N TYR A 76 2.00 -8.40 -9.39
CA TYR A 76 1.57 -9.40 -10.37
C TYR A 76 0.48 -8.92 -11.32
N GLY A 77 0.00 -7.70 -11.14
CA GLY A 77 -0.91 -7.04 -12.08
C GLY A 77 -0.17 -6.41 -13.27
N GLU A 78 -0.87 -5.53 -13.97
CA GLU A 78 -0.25 -4.71 -15.01
C GLU A 78 0.76 -3.75 -14.36
N THR A 79 1.98 -3.77 -14.85
CA THR A 79 3.12 -3.03 -14.29
C THR A 79 3.16 -1.58 -14.81
N PHE A 80 2.05 -0.87 -14.60
CA PHE A 80 1.87 0.55 -14.92
C PHE A 80 1.42 1.33 -13.67
N THR A 81 1.56 2.67 -13.74
CA THR A 81 1.30 3.57 -12.60
C THR A 81 -0.13 3.42 -12.06
N VAL A 82 -1.17 3.60 -12.89
CA VAL A 82 -2.56 3.55 -12.40
C VAL A 82 -2.98 2.16 -11.95
N PRO A 83 -2.69 1.05 -12.68
CA PRO A 83 -2.92 -0.31 -12.21
C PRO A 83 -2.23 -0.63 -10.88
N GLY A 84 -0.95 -0.26 -10.71
CA GLY A 84 -0.20 -0.49 -9.47
C GLY A 84 -0.80 0.27 -8.29
N HIS A 85 -1.09 1.56 -8.47
CA HIS A 85 -1.75 2.36 -7.42
C HIS A 85 -3.17 1.88 -7.11
N THR A 86 -3.88 1.34 -8.12
CA THR A 86 -5.18 0.70 -7.92
C THR A 86 -5.05 -0.53 -7.03
N ALA A 87 -4.05 -1.38 -7.28
CA ALA A 87 -3.76 -2.55 -6.45
C ALA A 87 -3.46 -2.15 -4.99
N ILE A 88 -2.57 -1.15 -4.78
CA ILE A 88 -2.23 -0.60 -3.44
C ILE A 88 -3.46 -0.02 -2.74
N SER A 89 -4.40 0.57 -3.49
CA SER A 89 -5.52 1.30 -2.90
C SER A 89 -6.77 0.44 -2.69
N THR A 90 -6.94 -0.65 -3.45
CA THR A 90 -8.17 -1.45 -3.41
C THR A 90 -7.96 -2.86 -2.85
N GLY A 91 -6.76 -3.42 -2.94
CA GLY A 91 -6.47 -4.83 -2.64
C GLY A 91 -6.85 -5.78 -3.77
N PHE A 92 -7.01 -5.25 -4.99
CA PHE A 92 -7.35 -6.04 -6.17
C PHE A 92 -6.52 -5.60 -7.38
N TYR A 93 -5.99 -6.58 -8.11
CA TYR A 93 -5.52 -6.32 -9.46
C TYR A 93 -6.70 -6.16 -10.40
N GLN A 94 -6.61 -5.19 -11.29
CA GLN A 94 -7.60 -5.01 -12.36
C GLN A 94 -6.93 -4.38 -13.58
N ASN A 95 -7.42 -4.76 -14.75
CA ASN A 95 -7.07 -4.10 -16.00
C ASN A 95 -7.79 -2.74 -16.02
N ILE A 96 -7.02 -1.65 -15.93
CA ILE A 96 -7.53 -0.28 -15.88
C ILE A 96 -6.63 0.63 -16.72
N ASP A 97 -7.23 1.62 -17.37
CA ASP A 97 -6.49 2.60 -18.18
C ASP A 97 -5.40 3.34 -17.36
N ASN A 98 -4.20 3.39 -17.92
CA ASN A 98 -3.08 4.09 -17.27
C ASN A 98 -3.12 5.62 -17.43
N GLY A 99 -4.07 6.15 -18.18
CA GLY A 99 -4.22 7.60 -18.40
C GLY A 99 -4.89 8.36 -17.27
N GLY A 100 -5.58 7.65 -16.38
CA GLY A 100 -6.32 8.26 -15.27
C GLY A 100 -7.70 8.79 -15.65
N ALA A 101 -8.30 8.25 -16.71
CA ALA A 101 -9.67 8.57 -17.12
C ALA A 101 -10.69 7.56 -16.60
N GLU A 102 -10.26 6.33 -16.31
CA GLU A 102 -11.10 5.24 -15.82
C GLU A 102 -11.01 5.15 -14.29
N LEU A 103 -12.15 4.95 -13.62
CA LEU A 103 -12.19 4.72 -12.18
C LEU A 103 -12.00 3.23 -11.85
N PRO A 104 -11.31 2.90 -10.74
CA PRO A 104 -11.28 1.56 -10.19
C PRO A 104 -12.69 0.98 -10.01
N GLN A 105 -12.83 -0.34 -10.20
CA GLN A 105 -14.11 -1.03 -10.02
C GLN A 105 -14.45 -1.22 -8.52
N ASN A 106 -13.43 -1.45 -7.69
CA ASN A 106 -13.59 -1.68 -6.27
C ASN A 106 -13.38 -0.39 -5.46
N PRO A 107 -14.07 -0.21 -4.34
CA PRO A 107 -13.84 0.92 -3.46
C PRO A 107 -12.41 0.90 -2.91
N SER A 108 -11.83 2.09 -2.77
CA SER A 108 -10.51 2.23 -2.18
C SER A 108 -10.54 2.04 -0.66
N ILE A 109 -9.40 1.68 -0.07
CA ILE A 109 -9.22 1.63 1.39
C ILE A 109 -9.56 2.97 2.05
N PHE A 110 -9.40 4.08 1.34
CA PHE A 110 -9.76 5.43 1.82
C PHE A 110 -11.27 5.55 2.01
N GLN A 111 -12.05 5.09 1.03
CA GLN A 111 -13.51 5.08 1.10
C GLN A 111 -14.00 4.09 2.18
N LEU A 112 -13.46 2.88 2.19
CA LEU A 112 -13.82 1.82 3.14
C LEU A 112 -13.53 2.24 4.59
N TRP A 113 -12.33 2.76 4.84
CA TRP A 113 -11.94 3.23 6.17
C TRP A 113 -12.79 4.40 6.65
N ARG A 114 -13.05 5.40 5.79
CA ARG A 114 -13.91 6.53 6.16
C ARG A 114 -15.35 6.10 6.45
N ALA A 115 -15.88 5.16 5.67
CA ALA A 115 -17.22 4.61 5.92
C ALA A 115 -17.29 3.85 7.25
N SER A 116 -16.26 3.08 7.58
CA SER A 116 -16.18 2.30 8.81
C SER A 116 -15.97 3.18 10.05
N SER A 117 -15.05 4.13 9.97
CA SER A 117 -14.66 5.00 11.11
C SER A 117 -15.57 6.21 11.29
N ASN A 118 -16.39 6.55 10.29
CA ASN A 118 -17.13 7.83 10.21
C ASN A 118 -16.22 9.07 10.34
N ALA A 119 -14.95 8.93 9.93
CA ALA A 119 -13.98 10.02 10.01
C ALA A 119 -14.29 11.14 9.01
N PRO A 120 -13.99 12.41 9.34
CA PRO A 120 -14.14 13.53 8.43
C PRO A 120 -13.18 13.38 7.22
N GLN A 121 -13.49 14.04 6.11
CA GLN A 121 -12.78 13.87 4.85
C GLN A 121 -11.28 14.17 4.96
N ASN A 122 -10.90 15.20 5.71
CA ASN A 122 -9.51 15.62 5.88
C ASN A 122 -8.66 14.65 6.72
N LYS A 123 -9.23 13.53 7.20
CA LYS A 123 -8.47 12.46 7.86
C LYS A 123 -8.02 11.35 6.92
N SER A 124 -8.33 11.48 5.63
CA SER A 124 -7.92 10.56 4.58
C SER A 124 -7.48 11.33 3.33
N TRP A 125 -6.27 11.02 2.78
CA TRP A 125 -5.67 11.80 1.70
C TRP A 125 -5.01 10.92 0.62
N VAL A 126 -5.08 11.41 -0.63
CA VAL A 126 -4.25 10.96 -1.75
C VAL A 126 -3.43 12.16 -2.23
N ILE A 127 -2.12 12.08 -2.10
CA ILE A 127 -1.17 13.15 -2.41
C ILE A 127 -0.21 12.64 -3.47
N ALA A 128 -0.18 13.21 -4.66
CA ALA A 128 0.60 12.64 -5.75
C ALA A 128 1.26 13.68 -6.65
N SER A 129 2.48 13.39 -7.08
CA SER A 129 3.15 14.16 -8.12
C SER A 129 2.46 13.99 -9.47
N LYS A 130 1.95 12.79 -9.77
CA LYS A 130 1.20 12.48 -11.00
C LYS A 130 -0.30 12.71 -10.78
N GLY A 131 -0.90 13.66 -11.52
CA GLY A 131 -2.32 13.97 -11.40
C GLY A 131 -3.24 12.78 -11.63
N LYS A 132 -2.89 11.89 -12.56
CA LYS A 132 -3.68 10.69 -12.91
C LYS A 132 -3.95 9.75 -11.73
N ILE A 133 -3.17 9.83 -10.65
CA ILE A 133 -3.36 8.99 -9.46
C ILE A 133 -4.60 9.41 -8.65
N GLU A 134 -5.15 10.59 -8.86
CA GLU A 134 -6.39 10.99 -8.22
C GLU A 134 -7.52 9.97 -8.38
N VAL A 135 -7.53 9.19 -9.48
CA VAL A 135 -8.60 8.21 -9.75
C VAL A 135 -8.75 7.16 -8.65
N VAL A 136 -7.70 6.84 -7.88
CA VAL A 136 -7.79 5.89 -6.76
C VAL A 136 -8.53 6.44 -5.55
N SER A 137 -8.90 7.71 -5.55
CA SER A 137 -9.73 8.33 -4.51
C SER A 137 -11.20 7.91 -4.61
N ASN A 138 -11.63 7.38 -5.76
CA ASN A 138 -13.02 7.04 -6.08
C ASN A 138 -13.07 5.66 -6.76
N CYS A 139 -14.27 5.16 -7.04
CA CYS A 139 -14.49 3.94 -7.81
C CYS A 139 -15.77 4.03 -8.63
N SER A 140 -15.92 3.12 -9.61
CA SER A 140 -17.13 3.00 -10.46
C SER A 140 -18.23 2.11 -9.87
N ASN A 141 -18.03 1.53 -8.68
CA ASN A 141 -19.02 0.73 -8.00
C ASN A 141 -20.20 1.61 -7.55
N GLN A 142 -21.40 1.33 -8.03
CA GLN A 142 -22.61 2.14 -7.81
C GLN A 142 -22.94 2.40 -6.33
N ILE A 143 -22.54 1.48 -5.42
CA ILE A 143 -22.77 1.64 -3.97
C ILE A 143 -21.79 2.66 -3.39
N TRP A 144 -20.56 2.76 -3.94
CA TRP A 144 -19.44 3.52 -3.39
C TRP A 144 -19.08 4.77 -4.20
N GLU A 145 -19.47 4.82 -5.46
CA GLU A 145 -19.15 5.94 -6.34
C GLU A 145 -19.53 7.29 -5.72
N ASN A 146 -18.56 8.21 -5.69
CA ASN A 146 -18.70 9.55 -5.11
C ASN A 146 -19.07 9.60 -3.62
N LYS A 147 -18.86 8.48 -2.87
CA LYS A 147 -19.11 8.43 -1.42
C LYS A 147 -17.84 8.20 -0.64
N PHE A 148 -17.76 8.81 0.53
CA PHE A 148 -16.64 8.66 1.47
C PHE A 148 -15.27 8.97 0.84
N LEU A 149 -15.23 9.90 -0.11
CA LEU A 149 -14.00 10.26 -0.81
C LEU A 149 -12.95 10.84 0.14
N PRO A 150 -11.65 10.49 0.00
CA PRO A 150 -10.58 11.21 0.67
C PRO A 150 -10.46 12.65 0.15
N MET A 151 -9.65 13.48 0.79
CA MET A 151 -9.10 14.68 0.17
C MET A 151 -8.03 14.28 -0.85
N THR A 152 -7.82 15.12 -1.86
CA THR A 152 -6.80 14.90 -2.89
C THR A 152 -5.93 16.13 -3.08
N ASP A 153 -4.63 15.91 -3.35
CA ASP A 153 -3.67 16.91 -3.78
C ASP A 153 -2.76 16.27 -4.84
N CYS A 154 -3.27 16.15 -6.07
CA CYS A 154 -2.64 15.42 -7.16
C CYS A 154 -2.31 16.32 -8.35
N GLY A 155 -1.09 16.16 -8.91
CA GLY A 155 -0.66 16.82 -10.13
C GLY A 155 -0.38 18.32 -9.99
N ILE A 156 -0.34 19.03 -11.13
CA ILE A 156 0.00 20.45 -11.18
C ILE A 156 -1.10 21.28 -10.49
N ASN A 157 -0.69 22.11 -9.54
CA ASN A 157 -1.58 22.99 -8.77
C ASN A 157 -2.77 22.25 -8.12
N SER A 158 -2.58 20.98 -7.75
CA SER A 158 -3.64 20.13 -7.18
C SER A 158 -4.87 19.98 -8.10
N GLY A 159 -4.63 20.09 -9.41
CA GLY A 159 -5.69 20.08 -10.44
C GLY A 159 -6.22 18.72 -10.80
N GLY A 160 -5.74 17.64 -10.15
CA GLY A 160 -6.27 16.29 -10.29
C GLY A 160 -5.87 15.57 -11.58
N ALA A 161 -6.68 14.60 -11.98
CA ALA A 161 -6.36 13.55 -12.96
C ALA A 161 -5.78 14.06 -14.30
N LEU A 162 -6.25 15.17 -14.80
CA LEU A 162 -5.84 15.73 -16.11
C LEU A 162 -4.79 16.84 -16.01
N SER A 163 -4.31 17.18 -14.82
CA SER A 163 -3.42 18.33 -14.63
C SER A 163 -1.94 18.07 -14.98
N GLY A 164 -1.57 16.83 -15.28
CA GLY A 164 -0.18 16.45 -15.54
C GLY A 164 0.63 16.13 -14.28
N TYR A 165 1.96 16.30 -14.36
CA TYR A 165 2.89 15.90 -13.30
C TYR A 165 3.64 17.11 -12.75
N ARG A 166 3.64 17.27 -11.42
CA ARG A 166 4.44 18.28 -10.72
C ARG A 166 5.77 17.71 -10.23
N HIS A 167 6.71 18.57 -9.91
CA HIS A 167 7.99 18.16 -9.33
C HIS A 167 7.82 17.60 -7.91
N ASP A 168 8.59 16.57 -7.57
CA ASP A 168 8.47 15.87 -6.28
C ASP A 168 8.75 16.77 -5.06
N SER A 169 9.62 17.79 -5.20
CA SER A 169 9.85 18.75 -4.11
C SER A 169 8.58 19.52 -3.72
N ILE A 170 7.68 19.78 -4.69
CA ILE A 170 6.38 20.41 -4.42
C ILE A 170 5.47 19.44 -3.69
N THR A 171 5.43 18.19 -4.15
CA THR A 171 4.66 17.12 -3.49
C THR A 171 5.15 16.90 -2.06
N PHE A 172 6.47 16.85 -1.85
CA PHE A 172 7.07 16.72 -0.52
C PHE A 172 6.66 17.86 0.41
N GLN A 173 6.76 19.12 -0.05
CA GLN A 173 6.36 20.27 0.75
C GLN A 173 4.86 20.28 1.07
N ASN A 174 4.02 19.98 0.08
CA ASN A 174 2.58 19.87 0.29
C ASN A 174 2.24 18.74 1.27
N THR A 175 2.94 17.61 1.18
CA THR A 175 2.79 16.50 2.13
C THR A 175 3.09 16.94 3.55
N LEU A 176 4.20 17.63 3.80
CA LEU A 176 4.53 18.13 5.15
C LEU A 176 3.45 19.07 5.67
N ASN A 177 2.96 19.99 4.83
CA ASN A 177 1.88 20.92 5.22
C ASN A 177 0.59 20.15 5.57
N ILE A 178 0.17 19.20 4.72
CA ILE A 178 -1.02 18.40 4.95
C ILE A 178 -0.90 17.56 6.22
N LEU A 179 0.24 16.89 6.43
CA LEU A 179 0.49 16.08 7.62
C LEU A 179 0.47 16.93 8.89
N SER A 180 1.08 18.12 8.88
CA SER A 180 1.13 19.00 10.06
C SER A 180 -0.20 19.69 10.38
N GLU A 181 -0.99 20.04 9.37
CA GLU A 181 -2.22 20.81 9.56
C GLU A 181 -3.45 19.90 9.76
N ASN A 182 -3.52 18.78 9.07
CA ASN A 182 -4.69 17.92 9.02
C ASN A 182 -4.53 16.63 9.85
N HIS A 183 -3.31 16.19 10.08
CA HIS A 183 -3.00 14.92 10.74
C HIS A 183 -3.88 13.76 10.20
N PRO A 184 -3.81 13.43 8.90
CA PRO A 184 -4.59 12.32 8.36
C PRO A 184 -4.24 10.99 9.05
N ASN A 185 -5.28 10.17 9.24
CA ASN A 185 -5.11 8.81 9.75
C ASN A 185 -4.76 7.82 8.64
N LEU A 186 -5.13 8.13 7.39
CA LEU A 186 -4.81 7.29 6.24
C LEU A 186 -4.40 8.16 5.06
N ALA A 187 -3.16 8.03 4.59
CA ALA A 187 -2.66 8.78 3.45
C ALA A 187 -1.85 7.91 2.49
N LEU A 188 -1.96 8.20 1.19
CA LEU A 188 -1.07 7.72 0.15
C LEU A 188 -0.30 8.92 -0.42
N ILE A 189 1.02 8.77 -0.55
CA ILE A 189 1.93 9.76 -1.11
C ILE A 189 2.65 9.10 -2.28
N ASN A 190 2.59 9.73 -3.47
CA ASN A 190 3.34 9.27 -4.64
C ASN A 190 4.36 10.33 -5.06
N PHE A 191 5.61 9.92 -5.20
CA PHE A 191 6.67 10.65 -5.88
C PHE A 191 6.85 10.09 -7.29
N ARG A 192 6.90 10.95 -8.32
CA ARG A 192 6.98 10.54 -9.73
C ARG A 192 8.34 9.99 -10.14
N GLU A 193 9.40 10.35 -9.39
CA GLU A 193 10.73 9.84 -9.64
C GLU A 193 10.91 8.45 -8.99
N PRO A 194 11.74 7.58 -9.57
CA PRO A 194 12.58 7.77 -10.77
C PRO A 194 11.87 7.48 -12.10
N ASP A 195 10.57 7.15 -12.12
CA ASP A 195 9.85 6.76 -13.33
C ASP A 195 9.90 7.83 -14.43
N TYR A 196 9.72 9.09 -14.05
CA TYR A 196 9.75 10.21 -14.99
C TYR A 196 11.11 10.31 -15.72
N SER A 197 12.21 10.26 -14.97
CA SER A 197 13.57 10.30 -15.53
C SER A 197 13.91 9.01 -16.29
N GLY A 198 13.39 7.86 -15.84
CA GLY A 198 13.52 6.59 -16.55
C GLY A 198 12.94 6.65 -17.96
N HIS A 199 11.75 7.23 -18.14
CA HIS A 199 11.15 7.41 -19.46
C HIS A 199 11.93 8.38 -20.39
N MET A 200 12.77 9.23 -19.82
CA MET A 200 13.69 10.05 -20.60
C MET A 200 14.95 9.30 -21.03
N CYS A 201 15.13 8.05 -20.62
CA CYS A 201 16.33 7.22 -20.82
C CYS A 201 17.60 7.91 -20.28
N ASP A 202 17.49 8.75 -19.28
CA ASP A 202 18.60 9.41 -18.62
C ASP A 202 18.98 8.64 -17.35
N TRP A 203 20.01 7.82 -17.44
CA TRP A 203 20.47 6.98 -16.33
C TRP A 203 20.87 7.76 -15.09
N GLN A 204 21.57 8.89 -15.29
CA GLN A 204 22.01 9.72 -14.17
C GLN A 204 20.81 10.33 -13.46
N ALA A 205 19.90 10.94 -14.22
CA ALA A 205 18.69 11.51 -13.66
C ALA A 205 17.79 10.45 -13.00
N TYR A 206 17.70 9.23 -13.55
CA TYR A 206 17.00 8.11 -12.95
C TYR A 206 17.60 7.71 -11.60
N SER A 207 18.93 7.57 -11.52
CA SER A 207 19.63 7.22 -10.28
C SER A 207 19.52 8.33 -9.24
N ASP A 208 19.69 9.59 -9.65
CA ASP A 208 19.50 10.75 -8.78
C ASP A 208 18.07 10.83 -8.27
N GLY A 209 17.09 10.48 -9.12
CA GLY A 209 15.66 10.40 -8.76
C GLY A 209 15.39 9.44 -7.61
N ILE A 210 16.02 8.24 -7.63
CA ILE A 210 15.92 7.28 -6.51
C ILE A 210 16.47 7.92 -5.22
N GLN A 211 17.66 8.57 -5.30
CA GLN A 211 18.30 9.18 -4.13
C GLN A 211 17.51 10.36 -3.56
N TYR A 212 16.87 11.17 -4.42
CA TYR A 212 16.00 12.27 -3.95
C TYR A 212 14.78 11.72 -3.21
N VAL A 213 14.14 10.67 -3.73
CA VAL A 213 12.97 10.07 -3.07
C VAL A 213 13.37 9.33 -1.79
N ASP A 214 14.52 8.65 -1.76
CA ASP A 214 15.09 8.06 -0.55
C ASP A 214 15.24 9.10 0.58
N ASN A 215 15.73 10.30 0.24
CA ASN A 215 15.84 11.39 1.21
C ASN A 215 14.46 11.93 1.63
N TYR A 216 13.49 12.07 0.73
CA TYR A 216 12.13 12.50 1.09
C TYR A 216 11.45 11.49 2.02
N ILE A 217 11.62 10.18 1.78
CA ILE A 217 11.12 9.12 2.66
C ILE A 217 11.71 9.27 4.06
N TYR A 218 13.03 9.45 4.15
CA TYR A 218 13.73 9.65 5.42
C TYR A 218 13.21 10.88 6.19
N GLU A 219 13.08 12.01 5.52
CA GLU A 219 12.58 13.25 6.12
C GLU A 219 11.11 13.11 6.59
N LEU A 220 10.26 12.44 5.81
CA LEU A 220 8.86 12.18 6.20
C LEU A 220 8.76 11.28 7.44
N ILE A 221 9.59 10.24 7.52
CA ILE A 221 9.61 9.36 8.70
C ILE A 221 10.14 10.12 9.92
N ASN A 222 11.17 10.98 9.77
CA ASN A 222 11.63 11.83 10.86
C ASN A 222 10.56 12.83 11.31
N PHE A 223 9.80 13.41 10.39
CA PHE A 223 8.64 14.24 10.74
C PHE A 223 7.63 13.44 11.57
N ILE A 224 7.24 12.24 11.12
CA ILE A 224 6.30 11.35 11.82
C ILE A 224 6.83 10.99 13.22
N GLU A 225 8.12 10.71 13.36
CA GLU A 225 8.75 10.39 14.65
C GLU A 225 8.82 11.58 15.61
N SER A 226 8.82 12.81 15.09
CA SER A 226 8.92 14.04 15.88
C SER A 226 7.57 14.69 16.20
N ASP A 227 6.52 14.40 15.44
CA ASP A 227 5.19 14.96 15.64
C ASP A 227 4.44 14.23 16.77
N SER A 228 3.91 14.97 17.74
CA SER A 228 3.31 14.42 18.95
C SER A 228 2.03 13.59 18.72
N ILE A 229 1.36 13.79 17.58
CA ILE A 229 0.14 13.05 17.20
C ILE A 229 0.52 11.74 16.52
N TYR A 230 1.60 11.74 15.71
CA TYR A 230 2.03 10.60 14.96
C TYR A 230 3.00 9.67 15.69
N GLN A 231 3.83 10.22 16.58
CA GLN A 231 4.90 9.49 17.25
C GLN A 231 4.37 8.25 17.98
N GLY A 232 4.91 7.08 17.66
CA GLY A 232 4.55 5.81 18.28
C GLY A 232 3.16 5.26 17.92
N LYS A 233 2.43 5.91 17.01
CA LYS A 233 1.06 5.57 16.60
C LYS A 233 0.90 5.43 15.10
N THR A 234 1.97 5.55 14.34
CA THR A 234 1.91 5.59 12.88
C THR A 234 2.70 4.44 12.27
N THR A 235 2.03 3.72 11.39
CA THR A 235 2.63 2.72 10.51
C THR A 235 2.89 3.35 9.14
N VAL A 236 4.09 3.09 8.59
CA VAL A 236 4.50 3.54 7.25
C VAL A 236 4.83 2.33 6.40
N PHE A 237 4.24 2.26 5.22
CA PHE A 237 4.66 1.36 4.15
C PHE A 237 5.37 2.18 3.08
N VAL A 238 6.57 1.76 2.70
CA VAL A 238 7.29 2.30 1.54
C VAL A 238 7.37 1.21 0.50
N THR A 239 6.83 1.48 -0.69
CA THR A 239 6.79 0.54 -1.80
C THR A 239 6.95 1.27 -3.14
N ASN A 240 6.89 0.54 -4.24
CA ASN A 240 6.67 1.07 -5.58
C ASN A 240 5.49 0.37 -6.26
N ASP A 241 4.91 1.02 -7.22
CA ASP A 241 3.76 0.56 -7.97
C ASP A 241 4.12 -0.47 -9.05
N HIS A 242 5.32 -0.35 -9.63
CA HIS A 242 5.96 -1.28 -10.58
C HIS A 242 7.47 -1.09 -10.58
N GLY A 243 8.19 -2.01 -11.19
CA GLY A 243 9.60 -1.87 -11.57
C GLY A 243 9.76 -1.47 -13.04
N ARG A 244 10.89 -1.81 -13.64
CA ARG A 244 11.23 -1.54 -15.05
C ARG A 244 11.97 -2.71 -15.66
N HIS A 245 12.03 -2.78 -17.00
CA HIS A 245 12.77 -3.82 -17.70
C HIS A 245 14.23 -3.87 -17.23
N LYS A 246 14.77 -5.08 -17.12
CA LYS A 246 16.20 -5.30 -16.89
C LYS A 246 17.00 -4.97 -18.15
N ASP A 247 18.30 -4.74 -17.99
CA ASP A 247 19.19 -4.52 -19.12
C ASP A 247 19.16 -5.72 -20.07
N GLY A 248 19.04 -5.45 -21.36
CA GLY A 248 18.89 -6.47 -22.40
C GLY A 248 17.47 -7.00 -22.63
N VAL A 249 16.49 -6.51 -21.86
CA VAL A 249 15.05 -6.76 -22.07
C VAL A 249 14.42 -5.49 -22.61
N ALA A 250 13.73 -5.55 -23.75
CA ALA A 250 13.16 -4.40 -24.44
C ALA A 250 14.18 -3.23 -24.50
N ASP A 251 13.82 -2.05 -24.01
CA ASP A 251 14.69 -0.86 -23.93
C ASP A 251 15.28 -0.65 -22.51
N GLY A 252 15.35 -1.71 -21.71
CA GLY A 252 15.92 -1.70 -20.36
C GLY A 252 15.18 -0.73 -19.42
N PHE A 253 15.92 0.03 -18.61
CA PHE A 253 15.33 0.94 -17.62
C PHE A 253 14.47 2.05 -18.22
N CYS A 254 14.43 2.23 -19.55
CA CYS A 254 13.63 3.28 -20.21
C CYS A 254 12.13 3.01 -20.16
N SER A 255 11.70 1.75 -20.03
CA SER A 255 10.28 1.41 -20.04
C SER A 255 9.90 0.29 -19.08
N HIS A 256 8.62 0.02 -19.02
CA HIS A 256 7.97 -0.98 -18.19
C HIS A 256 6.61 -1.33 -18.79
N GLY A 257 5.84 -2.24 -18.20
CA GLY A 257 4.44 -2.51 -18.59
C GLY A 257 4.14 -3.96 -18.91
N ASP A 258 5.15 -4.83 -18.99
CA ASP A 258 4.97 -6.26 -19.19
C ASP A 258 5.23 -7.08 -17.91
N PRO A 259 4.87 -8.37 -17.88
CA PRO A 259 5.05 -9.23 -16.71
C PRO A 259 6.47 -9.81 -16.60
N CYS A 260 7.51 -9.05 -16.98
CA CYS A 260 8.88 -9.47 -16.75
C CYS A 260 9.30 -9.27 -15.30
N GLU A 261 10.32 -10.03 -14.88
CA GLU A 261 10.82 -9.98 -13.49
C GLU A 261 11.22 -8.57 -13.04
N GLY A 262 11.87 -7.80 -13.91
CA GLY A 262 12.30 -6.43 -13.59
C GLY A 262 11.14 -5.46 -13.39
N CYS A 263 10.01 -5.67 -14.09
CA CYS A 263 8.80 -4.88 -13.93
C CYS A 263 7.97 -5.31 -12.71
N GLN A 264 7.98 -6.60 -12.38
CA GLN A 264 7.18 -7.15 -11.29
C GLN A 264 7.87 -7.15 -9.93
N HIS A 265 9.20 -7.35 -9.86
CA HIS A 265 9.94 -7.37 -8.60
C HIS A 265 10.12 -5.95 -8.06
N ILE A 266 9.45 -5.66 -6.98
CA ILE A 266 9.35 -4.34 -6.36
C ILE A 266 9.84 -4.34 -4.91
N ASN A 267 9.77 -3.21 -4.25
CA ASN A 267 10.28 -3.02 -2.90
C ASN A 267 9.15 -3.01 -1.86
N LEU A 268 9.45 -3.50 -0.65
CA LEU A 268 8.64 -3.22 0.53
C LEU A 268 9.55 -2.96 1.74
N TYR A 269 9.38 -1.78 2.33
CA TYR A 269 9.83 -1.46 3.68
C TYR A 269 8.61 -1.13 4.52
N ALA A 270 8.54 -1.69 5.72
CA ALA A 270 7.45 -1.47 6.66
C ALA A 270 7.98 -1.05 8.04
N TYR A 271 7.44 0.04 8.56
CA TYR A 271 7.81 0.65 9.84
C TYR A 271 6.55 0.96 10.65
N GLY A 272 6.59 0.76 11.96
CA GLY A 272 5.47 1.12 12.82
C GLY A 272 5.53 0.50 14.21
N PRO A 273 4.62 0.91 15.11
CA PRO A 273 4.60 0.43 16.49
C PRO A 273 4.33 -1.07 16.61
N ASP A 274 3.55 -1.65 15.69
CA ASP A 274 3.15 -3.06 15.70
C ASP A 274 4.06 -3.96 14.89
N PHE A 275 5.03 -3.39 14.16
CA PHE A 275 5.94 -4.15 13.31
C PHE A 275 7.23 -4.55 14.03
N LYS A 276 7.76 -5.69 13.62
CA LYS A 276 9.11 -6.14 13.99
C LYS A 276 10.14 -5.14 13.47
N LYS A 277 11.27 -5.06 14.16
CA LYS A 277 12.36 -4.14 13.81
C LYS A 277 13.62 -4.91 13.42
N ASN A 278 14.42 -4.32 12.53
CA ASN A 278 15.71 -4.83 12.09
C ASN A 278 15.60 -6.27 11.57
N ILE A 279 14.62 -6.53 10.70
CA ILE A 279 14.42 -7.84 10.10
C ILE A 279 14.37 -7.75 8.58
N ILE A 280 14.85 -8.79 7.93
CA ILE A 280 14.69 -9.04 6.50
C ILE A 280 13.76 -10.24 6.35
N ILE A 281 12.74 -10.11 5.53
CA ILE A 281 11.74 -11.12 5.25
C ILE A 281 11.89 -11.55 3.79
N SER A 282 11.80 -12.86 3.56
CA SER A 282 11.86 -13.48 2.24
C SER A 282 10.60 -14.28 1.89
N ASN A 283 9.51 -14.04 2.60
CA ASN A 283 8.21 -14.56 2.22
C ASN A 283 7.73 -13.83 0.97
N GLU A 284 7.33 -14.57 -0.05
CA GLU A 284 6.74 -13.98 -1.24
C GLU A 284 5.44 -13.27 -0.88
N ARG A 285 5.35 -12.00 -1.25
CA ARG A 285 4.23 -11.12 -1.01
C ARG A 285 4.01 -10.20 -2.21
N GLU A 286 2.84 -9.59 -2.25
CA GLU A 286 2.45 -8.78 -3.39
C GLU A 286 1.73 -7.48 -3.01
N LEU A 287 1.61 -6.56 -3.97
CA LEU A 287 1.05 -5.23 -3.74
C LEU A 287 -0.32 -5.25 -3.04
N ILE A 288 -1.17 -6.20 -3.39
CA ILE A 288 -2.52 -6.33 -2.83
C ILE A 288 -2.53 -6.79 -1.35
N ASP A 289 -1.41 -7.28 -0.81
CA ASP A 289 -1.27 -7.61 0.62
C ASP A 289 -1.19 -6.34 1.51
N ILE A 290 -0.73 -5.21 0.97
CA ILE A 290 -0.64 -3.93 1.70
C ILE A 290 -2.03 -3.47 2.18
N PRO A 291 -3.04 -3.27 1.30
CA PRO A 291 -4.37 -2.81 1.72
C PRO A 291 -5.02 -3.71 2.77
N VAL A 292 -4.85 -5.03 2.64
CA VAL A 292 -5.44 -5.99 3.59
C VAL A 292 -4.75 -5.92 4.96
N THR A 293 -3.45 -5.72 4.98
CA THR A 293 -2.70 -5.50 6.23
C THR A 293 -3.10 -4.16 6.87
N ILE A 294 -3.33 -3.11 6.08
CA ILE A 294 -3.84 -1.82 6.58
C ILE A 294 -5.25 -1.97 7.15
N ALA A 295 -6.11 -2.74 6.49
CA ALA A 295 -7.47 -2.99 6.95
C ALA A 295 -7.49 -3.69 8.32
N GLU A 296 -6.59 -4.65 8.54
CA GLU A 296 -6.38 -5.29 9.85
C GLU A 296 -5.93 -4.28 10.91
N LEU A 297 -4.89 -3.48 10.62
CA LEU A 297 -4.33 -2.50 11.55
C LEU A 297 -5.33 -1.41 11.96
N LEU A 298 -6.16 -0.93 11.02
CA LEU A 298 -7.14 0.13 11.22
C LEU A 298 -8.58 -0.38 11.46
N HIS A 299 -8.75 -1.70 11.67
CA HIS A 299 -10.00 -2.35 12.03
C HIS A 299 -11.17 -2.09 11.06
N PHE A 300 -10.93 -2.18 9.76
CA PHE A 300 -11.99 -2.20 8.75
C PHE A 300 -11.87 -3.42 7.84
N THR A 301 -12.79 -3.62 6.92
CA THR A 301 -12.83 -4.81 6.06
C THR A 301 -12.80 -4.42 4.59
N ILE A 302 -12.02 -5.14 3.80
CA ILE A 302 -12.09 -5.10 2.33
C ILE A 302 -13.01 -6.25 1.88
N PRO A 303 -14.20 -5.98 1.33
CA PRO A 303 -15.14 -7.02 0.91
C PRO A 303 -14.55 -7.89 -0.22
N ASN A 304 -14.77 -9.19 -0.15
CA ASN A 304 -14.36 -10.18 -1.16
C ASN A 304 -12.85 -10.26 -1.42
N SER A 305 -12.03 -9.81 -0.48
CA SER A 305 -10.58 -10.02 -0.54
C SER A 305 -10.25 -11.43 -0.06
N ASP A 306 -9.58 -12.22 -0.91
CA ASP A 306 -9.05 -13.54 -0.58
C ASP A 306 -7.55 -13.46 -0.18
N VAL A 307 -7.03 -12.26 0.00
CA VAL A 307 -5.61 -11.95 0.22
C VAL A 307 -5.24 -12.07 1.69
N ASN A 308 -3.98 -12.33 1.98
CA ASN A 308 -3.52 -12.60 3.33
C ASN A 308 -2.84 -11.38 3.97
N ILE A 309 -3.12 -11.18 5.25
CA ILE A 309 -2.41 -10.21 6.08
C ILE A 309 -0.93 -10.61 6.17
N MET A 310 -0.02 -9.66 6.05
CA MET A 310 1.42 -9.87 6.22
C MET A 310 1.77 -10.05 7.71
N THR A 311 1.33 -11.16 8.30
CA THR A 311 1.50 -11.43 9.74
C THR A 311 2.95 -11.60 10.16
N GLU A 312 3.85 -11.96 9.24
CA GLU A 312 5.29 -12.06 9.47
C GLU A 312 5.95 -10.71 9.76
N LEU A 313 5.33 -9.59 9.37
CA LEU A 313 5.76 -8.24 9.74
C LEU A 313 5.43 -7.91 11.20
N LEU A 314 4.34 -8.48 11.73
CA LEU A 314 3.77 -8.11 13.03
C LEU A 314 4.56 -8.72 14.20
N LYS A 315 4.54 -8.03 15.35
CA LYS A 315 5.11 -8.50 16.63
C LYS A 315 4.37 -9.68 17.21
#